data_5d943d5fa8ee3874f53648e1b6e5fd98
#
_entry.id   5d943d5fa8ee3874f53648e1b6e5fd98
#
_cell.length_a   1.000
_cell.length_b   1.000
_cell.length_c   1.000
_cell.angle_alpha   90.00
_cell.angle_beta   90.00
_cell.angle_gamma   90.00
#
_symmetry.space_group_name_H-M   'P 1'
#
loop_
_entity.id
_entity.type
_entity.pdbx_description
1 polymer ?
#
loop_
_entity_poly.entity_id
_entity_poly.type
_entity_poly.pdbx_seq_one_letter_code
_entity_poly.pdbx_strand_id
1 'polypeptide(L)' 'MTVSERLAELGLTLPTPAKPLAAYVPAVRTGNLVYTSGQLPTEAGTLIHTGKVGAEVTAEQAKQAAQLCALNA' A
#
# COMPACT_ATOMS: atom_id res chain seq x y z
N MET A 1 13.05 7.61 16.83
CA MET A 1 12.32 8.02 15.62
C MET A 1 11.08 7.18 15.45
N THR A 2 9.95 7.80 15.19
CA THR A 2 8.69 7.09 14.92
C THR A 2 8.59 6.78 13.42
N VAL A 3 7.66 5.90 13.06
CA VAL A 3 7.37 5.59 11.66
C VAL A 3 6.90 6.84 10.93
N SER A 4 6.04 7.64 11.55
CA SER A 4 5.54 8.89 10.97
C SER A 4 6.67 9.89 10.67
N GLU A 5 7.63 10.03 11.57
CA GLU A 5 8.81 10.88 11.38
C GLU A 5 9.67 10.37 10.21
N ARG A 6 9.86 9.06 10.12
CA ARG A 6 10.65 8.46 9.05
C ARG A 6 9.99 8.64 7.69
N LEU A 7 8.67 8.49 7.62
CA LEU A 7 7.91 8.74 6.38
C LEU A 7 8.07 10.19 5.93
N ALA A 8 7.99 11.13 6.86
CA ALA A 8 8.17 12.56 6.55
C ALA A 8 9.58 12.83 6.01
N GLU A 9 10.62 12.23 6.60
CA GLU A 9 12.00 12.35 6.11
C GLU A 9 12.15 11.85 4.68
N LEU A 10 11.47 10.76 4.34
CA LEU A 10 11.54 10.15 3.00
C LEU A 10 10.64 10.86 1.99
N GLY A 11 9.86 11.86 2.41
CA GLY A 11 8.93 12.55 1.54
C GLY A 11 7.71 11.71 1.17
N LEU A 12 7.39 10.71 2.00
CA LEU A 12 6.25 9.82 1.75
C LEU A 12 5.04 10.25 2.57
N THR A 13 3.87 10.21 1.94
CA THR A 13 2.60 10.52 2.57
C THR A 13 1.73 9.27 2.59
N LEU A 14 1.14 8.96 3.75
CA LEU A 14 0.23 7.84 3.85
C LEU A 14 -1.05 8.14 3.06
N PRO A 15 -1.50 7.21 2.20
CA PRO A 15 -2.77 7.38 1.53
C PRO A 15 -3.94 7.25 2.51
N THR A 16 -5.11 7.75 2.11
CA THR A 16 -6.34 7.52 2.87
C THR A 16 -6.64 6.02 2.89
N PRO A 17 -6.93 5.42 4.07
CA PRO A 17 -7.23 3.99 4.13
C PRO A 17 -8.38 3.62 3.21
N ALA A 18 -8.17 2.61 2.37
CA ALA A 18 -9.18 2.09 1.48
C ALA A 18 -10.11 1.14 2.23
N LYS A 19 -11.41 1.15 1.87
CA LYS A 19 -12.34 0.16 2.40
C LYS A 19 -12.04 -1.19 1.76
N PRO A 20 -12.03 -2.29 2.54
CA PRO A 20 -11.89 -3.63 1.96
C PRO A 20 -12.99 -3.91 0.94
N LEU A 21 -12.62 -4.55 -0.18
CA LEU A 21 -13.56 -4.92 -1.24
C LEU A 21 -14.31 -6.22 -0.93
N ALA A 22 -13.99 -6.87 0.20
CA ALA A 22 -14.59 -8.12 0.64
C ALA A 22 -14.80 -8.08 2.17
N ALA A 23 -15.36 -9.15 2.72
CA ALA A 23 -15.65 -9.23 4.15
C ALA A 23 -14.38 -9.56 4.96
N TYR A 24 -13.45 -8.63 5.05
CA TYR A 24 -12.23 -8.75 5.86
C TYR A 24 -11.84 -7.39 6.42
N VAL A 25 -10.98 -7.41 7.43
CA VAL A 25 -10.43 -6.19 8.03
C VAL A 25 -9.02 -5.94 7.48
N PRO A 26 -8.58 -4.68 7.38
CA PRO A 26 -7.25 -4.37 6.83
C PRO A 26 -6.09 -4.85 7.71
N ALA A 27 -6.25 -4.88 9.04
CA ALA A 27 -5.18 -5.30 9.95
C ALA A 27 -5.74 -5.75 11.28
N VAL A 28 -5.00 -6.62 11.96
CA VAL A 28 -5.33 -7.12 13.31
C VAL A 28 -4.06 -7.12 14.15
N ARG A 29 -4.15 -6.63 15.37
CA ARG A 29 -3.04 -6.67 16.32
C ARG A 29 -3.23 -7.82 17.31
N THR A 30 -2.18 -8.59 17.55
CA THR A 30 -2.15 -9.64 18.58
C THR A 30 -0.84 -9.50 19.37
N GLY A 31 -0.92 -9.03 20.62
CA GLY A 31 0.27 -8.76 21.42
C GLY A 31 1.16 -7.71 20.75
N ASN A 32 2.38 -8.10 20.41
CA ASN A 32 3.34 -7.24 19.72
C ASN A 32 3.40 -7.47 18.21
N LEU A 33 2.46 -8.25 17.67
CA LEU A 33 2.39 -8.58 16.26
C LEU A 33 1.21 -7.88 15.61
N VAL A 34 1.41 -7.43 14.38
CA VAL A 34 0.35 -6.86 13.54
C VAL A 34 0.30 -7.68 12.25
N TYR A 35 -0.87 -8.21 11.95
CA TYR A 35 -1.13 -8.96 10.71
C TYR A 35 -1.93 -8.09 9.78
N THR A 36 -1.43 -7.86 8.57
CA THR A 36 -2.16 -7.11 7.55
C THR A 36 -2.74 -8.05 6.51
N SER A 37 -3.90 -7.69 5.98
CA SER A 37 -4.44 -8.37 4.79
C SER A 37 -3.68 -7.89 3.56
N GLY A 38 -3.87 -8.57 2.42
CA GLY A 38 -3.30 -8.14 1.15
C GLY A 38 -3.79 -6.76 0.77
N GLN A 39 -2.92 -5.96 0.17
CA GLN A 39 -3.23 -4.59 -0.24
C GLN A 39 -3.01 -4.41 -1.74
N LEU A 40 -3.88 -3.63 -2.36
CA LEU A 40 -3.78 -3.27 -3.76
C LEU A 40 -3.12 -1.90 -3.90
N PRO A 41 -2.51 -1.59 -5.06
CA PRO A 41 -1.90 -0.28 -5.31
C PRO A 41 -2.97 0.75 -5.68
N THR A 42 -3.85 1.04 -4.72
CA THR A 42 -4.93 2.00 -4.90
C THR A 42 -4.61 3.35 -4.26
N GLU A 43 -5.01 4.42 -4.94
CA GLU A 43 -4.97 5.77 -4.42
C GLU A 43 -6.35 6.37 -4.62
N ALA A 44 -6.99 6.80 -3.52
CA ALA A 44 -8.37 7.31 -3.52
C ALA A 44 -9.35 6.34 -4.20
N GLY A 45 -9.18 5.03 -3.97
CA GLY A 45 -10.05 3.99 -4.50
C GLY A 45 -9.76 3.57 -5.94
N THR A 46 -8.75 4.14 -6.58
CA THR A 46 -8.39 3.84 -7.97
C THR A 46 -7.04 3.15 -8.05
N LEU A 47 -6.96 2.03 -8.79
CA LEU A 47 -5.67 1.36 -9.07
C LEU A 47 -4.79 2.29 -9.92
N ILE A 48 -3.54 2.49 -9.50
CA ILE A 48 -2.62 3.38 -10.23
C ILE A 48 -2.06 2.74 -11.49
N HIS A 49 -1.86 1.41 -11.49
CA HIS A 49 -1.35 0.66 -12.64
C HIS A 49 -2.01 -0.71 -12.69
N THR A 50 -2.36 -1.16 -13.89
CA THR A 50 -2.93 -2.49 -14.12
C THR A 50 -2.22 -3.13 -15.32
N GLY A 51 -2.01 -4.44 -15.26
CA GLY A 51 -1.38 -5.19 -16.33
C GLY A 51 -0.14 -5.94 -15.85
N LYS A 52 0.55 -6.54 -16.81
CA LYS A 52 1.77 -7.31 -16.54
C LYS A 52 3.01 -6.44 -16.66
N VAL A 53 3.96 -6.66 -15.76
CA VAL A 53 5.27 -6.01 -15.83
C VAL A 53 5.98 -6.48 -17.10
N GLY A 54 6.49 -5.52 -17.87
CA GLY A 54 7.12 -5.79 -19.15
C GLY A 54 6.18 -5.74 -20.33
N ALA A 55 4.88 -5.62 -20.10
CA ALA A 55 3.86 -5.44 -21.14
C ALA A 55 3.17 -4.08 -20.95
N GLU A 56 2.03 -4.03 -20.23
CA GLU A 56 1.30 -2.79 -19.99
C GLU A 56 1.93 -1.95 -18.87
N VAL A 57 2.74 -2.57 -18.01
CA VAL A 57 3.37 -1.92 -16.85
C VAL A 57 4.88 -2.04 -16.95
N THR A 58 5.59 -0.92 -16.79
CA THR A 58 7.06 -0.93 -16.76
C THR A 58 7.54 -1.38 -15.38
N ALA A 59 8.82 -1.77 -15.29
CA ALA A 59 9.45 -2.14 -14.02
C ALA A 59 9.39 -0.99 -13.01
N GLU A 60 9.58 0.25 -13.46
CA GLU A 60 9.51 1.44 -12.60
C GLU A 60 8.09 1.65 -12.10
N GLN A 61 7.08 1.48 -12.94
CA GLN A 61 5.68 1.56 -12.54
C GLN A 61 5.31 0.47 -11.55
N ALA A 62 5.84 -0.75 -11.74
CA ALA A 62 5.64 -1.85 -10.80
C ALA A 62 6.24 -1.53 -9.42
N LYS A 63 7.40 -0.89 -9.39
CA LYS A 63 8.03 -0.44 -8.15
C LYS A 63 7.17 0.59 -7.43
N GLN A 64 6.60 1.55 -8.15
CA GLN A 64 5.68 2.54 -7.59
C GLN A 64 4.44 1.87 -7.01
N ALA A 65 3.88 0.90 -7.73
CA ALA A 65 2.72 0.15 -7.28
C ALA A 65 3.03 -0.64 -6.00
N ALA A 66 4.18 -1.30 -5.93
CA ALA A 66 4.61 -2.05 -4.75
C ALA A 66 4.80 -1.13 -3.54
N GLN A 67 5.37 0.05 -3.74
CA GLN A 67 5.53 1.06 -2.69
C GLN A 67 4.16 1.49 -2.13
N LEU A 68 3.20 1.73 -3.01
CA LEU A 68 1.85 2.12 -2.60
C LEU A 68 1.14 0.98 -1.85
N CYS A 69 1.32 -0.27 -2.29
CA CYS A 69 0.81 -1.43 -1.56
C CYS A 69 1.35 -1.47 -0.13
N ALA A 70 2.66 -1.23 0.03
CA ALA A 70 3.31 -1.22 1.35
C ALA A 70 2.77 -0.08 2.22
N LEU A 71 2.57 1.10 1.65
CA LEU A 71 2.02 2.25 2.38
C LEU A 71 0.56 2.00 2.78
N ASN A 72 -0.23 1.32 1.93
CA ASN A 72 -1.61 0.96 2.26
C ASN A 72 -1.66 -0.09 3.38
N ALA A 73 -0.65 -0.94 3.49
CA ALA A 73 -0.58 -1.93 4.55
C ALA A 73 -0.28 -1.29 5.90
#